data_c91fefba69c0c196c348cecbc138fcbe
#
_entry.id   c91fefba69c0c196c348cecbc138fcbe
#
_cell.length_a   1.000
_cell.length_b   1.000
_cell.length_c   1.000
_cell.angle_alpha   90.00
_cell.angle_beta   90.00
_cell.angle_gamma   90.00
#
_symmetry.space_group_name_H-M   'P 1'
#
loop_
_entity.id
_entity.type
_entity.pdbx_description
1 polymer ?
#
loop_
_entity_poly.entity_id
_entity_poly.type
_entity_poly.pdbx_seq_one_letter_code
_entity_poly.pdbx_strand_id
1 'polypeptide(L)'
;MSSASAYEMHALRFLEARESSRTGAAIVARWARQLRAGTDVVEIACGGGYPVTQVLVESGANVWAIDASPTLLERFRLRFPGVPAQCSLALESDYFGRKFGAAIAIGLLFLLEESEQVALLHRVSEILLPEGRFLFTAPIETGTWRDTATGHECRSLGRAQYVQILESAGFCVIGTHVDEGKNNHYDVQKVLRAP
;
A
#
# COMPACT_ATOMS: atom_id res chain seq x y z
N MET A 1 10.13 -19.23 -0.31
CA MET A 1 10.51 -18.08 0.53
C MET A 1 9.43 -17.04 0.35
N SER A 2 8.85 -16.48 1.44
CA SER A 2 7.81 -15.45 1.32
C SER A 2 8.41 -14.12 0.82
N SER A 3 7.58 -13.25 0.24
CA SER A 3 7.98 -11.89 -0.17
C SER A 3 8.58 -11.11 1.01
N ALA A 4 7.98 -11.19 2.19
CA ALA A 4 8.46 -10.54 3.41
C ALA A 4 9.89 -10.98 3.77
N SER A 5 10.19 -12.29 3.74
CA SER A 5 11.54 -12.79 3.99
C SER A 5 12.55 -12.35 2.92
N ALA A 6 12.13 -12.26 1.66
CA ALA A 6 12.98 -11.78 0.58
C ALA A 6 13.33 -10.30 0.75
N TYR A 7 12.35 -9.47 1.12
CA TYR A 7 12.57 -8.05 1.39
C TYR A 7 13.42 -7.81 2.65
N GLU A 8 13.21 -8.58 3.72
CA GLU A 8 14.06 -8.47 4.93
C GLU A 8 15.54 -8.75 4.61
N MET A 9 15.84 -9.79 3.82
CA MET A 9 17.22 -10.10 3.42
C MET A 9 17.88 -8.98 2.59
N HIS A 10 17.10 -8.18 1.88
CA HIS A 10 17.57 -7.10 1.01
C HIS A 10 17.24 -5.70 1.54
N ALA A 11 16.80 -5.60 2.80
CA ALA A 11 16.24 -4.37 3.38
C ALA A 11 17.16 -3.16 3.25
N LEU A 12 18.45 -3.30 3.56
CA LEU A 12 19.40 -2.18 3.48
C LEU A 12 19.57 -1.68 2.04
N ARG A 13 19.71 -2.60 1.08
CA ARG A 13 19.82 -2.24 -0.35
C ARG A 13 18.54 -1.58 -0.86
N PHE A 14 17.39 -2.07 -0.40
CA PHE A 14 16.09 -1.45 -0.72
C PHE A 14 16.02 -0.01 -0.19
N LEU A 15 16.42 0.23 1.06
CA LEU A 15 16.46 1.57 1.65
C LEU A 15 17.33 2.52 0.84
N GLU A 16 18.56 2.11 0.51
CA GLU A 16 19.48 2.92 -0.30
C GLU A 16 18.88 3.31 -1.66
N ALA A 17 18.25 2.34 -2.35
CA ALA A 17 17.61 2.59 -3.63
C ALA A 17 16.39 3.53 -3.51
N ARG A 18 15.68 3.50 -2.38
CA ARG A 18 14.49 4.34 -2.15
C ARG A 18 14.81 5.73 -1.67
N GLU A 19 15.94 5.95 -0.98
CA GLU A 19 16.29 7.26 -0.39
C GLU A 19 16.37 8.41 -1.41
N SER A 20 16.77 8.13 -2.65
CA SER A 20 16.84 9.11 -3.74
C SER A 20 15.61 9.08 -4.67
N SER A 21 14.73 8.09 -4.52
CA SER A 21 13.60 7.91 -5.42
C SER A 21 12.37 8.70 -4.96
N ARG A 22 11.83 9.52 -5.85
CA ARG A 22 10.54 10.20 -5.66
C ARG A 22 9.41 9.54 -6.44
N THR A 23 9.65 8.35 -7.01
CA THR A 23 8.67 7.63 -7.83
C THR A 23 7.35 7.46 -7.10
N GLY A 24 6.27 7.91 -7.73
CA GLY A 24 4.91 7.89 -7.19
C GLY A 24 4.56 9.01 -6.21
N ALA A 25 5.53 9.78 -5.70
CA ALA A 25 5.30 10.84 -4.71
C ALA A 25 4.24 11.87 -5.17
N ALA A 26 4.28 12.27 -6.44
CA ALA A 26 3.33 13.24 -6.98
C ALA A 26 1.88 12.70 -7.01
N ILE A 27 1.70 11.42 -7.30
CA ILE A 27 0.38 10.76 -7.28
C ILE A 27 -0.14 10.68 -5.85
N VAL A 28 0.70 10.23 -4.91
CA VAL A 28 0.34 10.17 -3.48
C VAL A 28 -0.05 11.55 -2.95
N ALA A 29 0.74 12.58 -3.26
CA ALA A 29 0.44 13.97 -2.84
C ALA A 29 -0.89 14.47 -3.40
N ARG A 30 -1.18 14.19 -4.68
CA ARG A 30 -2.45 14.58 -5.30
C ARG A 30 -3.62 13.82 -4.66
N TRP A 31 -3.47 12.54 -4.40
CA TRP A 31 -4.49 11.72 -3.75
C TRP A 31 -4.72 12.17 -2.29
N ALA A 32 -3.67 12.39 -1.52
CA ALA A 32 -3.76 12.83 -0.13
C ALA A 32 -4.47 14.17 0.03
N ARG A 33 -4.27 15.13 -0.91
CA ARG A 33 -4.99 16.41 -0.91
C ARG A 33 -6.51 16.30 -1.13
N GLN A 34 -7.00 15.16 -1.63
CA GLN A 34 -8.43 14.89 -1.77
C GLN A 34 -9.04 14.30 -0.49
N LEU A 35 -8.23 13.86 0.45
CA LEU A 35 -8.68 13.41 1.76
C LEU A 35 -9.02 14.63 2.63
N ARG A 36 -9.91 14.43 3.59
CA ARG A 36 -10.17 15.45 4.61
C ARG A 36 -8.94 15.61 5.50
N ALA A 37 -8.65 16.84 5.91
CA ALA A 37 -7.55 17.11 6.85
C ALA A 37 -7.71 16.26 8.12
N GLY A 38 -6.63 15.69 8.62
CA GLY A 38 -6.64 14.82 9.79
C GLY A 38 -7.24 13.43 9.55
N THR A 39 -7.45 13.02 8.28
CA THR A 39 -7.89 11.64 7.99
C THR A 39 -6.87 10.64 8.52
N ASP A 40 -7.34 9.63 9.26
CA ASP A 40 -6.53 8.47 9.63
C ASP A 40 -6.25 7.61 8.39
N VAL A 41 -4.99 7.50 8.03
CA VAL A 41 -4.51 6.72 6.87
C VAL A 41 -3.63 5.57 7.33
N VAL A 42 -3.93 4.35 6.92
CA VAL A 42 -3.02 3.22 7.11
C VAL A 42 -2.17 3.01 5.87
N GLU A 43 -0.85 3.02 6.06
CA GLU A 43 0.13 2.65 5.03
C GLU A 43 0.56 1.20 5.24
N ILE A 44 0.25 0.35 4.26
CA ILE A 44 0.50 -1.08 4.28
C ILE A 44 1.76 -1.36 3.45
N ALA A 45 2.73 -2.05 4.02
CA ALA A 45 4.09 -2.23 3.50
C ALA A 45 4.82 -0.88 3.34
N CYS A 46 4.90 -0.13 4.45
CA CYS A 46 5.47 1.22 4.47
C CYS A 46 6.98 1.27 4.20
N GLY A 47 7.69 0.14 4.31
CA GLY A 47 9.14 0.10 4.18
C GLY A 47 9.83 1.06 5.16
N GLY A 48 10.79 1.84 4.67
CA GLY A 48 11.45 2.91 5.43
C GLY A 48 10.68 4.24 5.45
N GLY A 49 9.45 4.29 4.91
CA GLY A 49 8.57 5.46 4.92
C GLY A 49 8.84 6.52 3.84
N TYR A 50 9.85 6.34 3.01
CA TYR A 50 10.17 7.30 1.96
C TYR A 50 9.83 6.73 0.56
N PRO A 51 9.17 7.52 -0.31
CA PRO A 51 8.67 8.88 -0.10
C PRO A 51 7.23 8.94 0.42
N VAL A 52 6.54 7.80 0.55
CA VAL A 52 5.06 7.74 0.73
C VAL A 52 4.64 8.32 2.07
N THR A 53 5.16 7.78 3.19
CA THR A 53 4.83 8.28 4.54
C THR A 53 5.13 9.76 4.67
N GLN A 54 6.29 10.20 4.14
CA GLN A 54 6.67 11.61 4.19
C GLN A 54 5.60 12.49 3.54
N VAL A 55 5.17 12.13 2.34
CA VAL A 55 4.14 12.88 1.59
C VAL A 55 2.81 12.90 2.34
N LEU A 56 2.39 11.78 2.95
CA LEU A 56 1.16 11.69 3.72
C LEU A 56 1.21 12.62 4.95
N VAL A 57 2.30 12.59 5.71
CA VAL A 57 2.51 13.46 6.88
C VAL A 57 2.52 14.93 6.47
N GLU A 58 3.26 15.29 5.42
CA GLU A 58 3.32 16.66 4.88
C GLU A 58 1.94 17.13 4.37
N SER A 59 1.07 16.22 3.96
CA SER A 59 -0.30 16.51 3.52
C SER A 59 -1.29 16.65 4.68
N GLY A 60 -0.85 16.47 5.93
CA GLY A 60 -1.69 16.62 7.14
C GLY A 60 -2.54 15.39 7.46
N ALA A 61 -2.21 14.21 6.94
CA ALA A 61 -2.83 12.95 7.32
C ALA A 61 -2.31 12.44 8.67
N ASN A 62 -3.16 11.76 9.44
CA ASN A 62 -2.74 10.98 10.60
C ASN A 62 -2.32 9.59 10.10
N VAL A 63 -1.02 9.33 10.02
CA VAL A 63 -0.50 8.10 9.43
C VAL A 63 -0.32 7.01 10.48
N TRP A 64 -0.66 5.78 10.09
CA TRP A 64 -0.44 4.52 10.79
C TRP A 64 0.27 3.58 9.84
N ALA A 65 1.35 2.91 10.26
CA ALA A 65 2.21 2.18 9.33
C ALA A 65 2.31 0.70 9.70
N ILE A 66 2.35 -0.16 8.68
CA ILE A 66 2.55 -1.60 8.82
C ILE A 66 3.61 -2.05 7.83
N ASP A 67 4.58 -2.81 8.31
CA ASP A 67 5.54 -3.51 7.45
C ASP A 67 5.95 -4.84 8.10
N ALA A 68 6.28 -5.83 7.29
CA ALA A 68 6.71 -7.13 7.78
C ALA A 68 8.21 -7.21 8.09
N SER A 69 9.00 -6.24 7.60
CA SER A 69 10.45 -6.20 7.78
C SER A 69 10.83 -5.43 9.05
N PRO A 70 11.38 -6.07 10.08
CA PRO A 70 11.87 -5.38 11.27
C PRO A 70 12.97 -4.37 10.95
N THR A 71 13.86 -4.68 9.99
CA THR A 71 14.95 -3.78 9.58
C THR A 71 14.40 -2.51 8.92
N LEU A 72 13.41 -2.61 8.03
CA LEU A 72 12.77 -1.45 7.41
C LEU A 72 12.04 -0.61 8.47
N LEU A 73 11.31 -1.24 9.39
CA LEU A 73 10.60 -0.55 10.46
C LEU A 73 11.51 0.13 11.49
N GLU A 74 12.70 -0.40 11.74
CA GLU A 74 13.68 0.31 12.57
C GLU A 74 14.03 1.67 11.95
N ARG A 75 14.34 1.68 10.63
CA ARG A 75 14.62 2.93 9.88
C ARG A 75 13.39 3.84 9.82
N PHE A 76 12.21 3.26 9.61
CA PHE A 76 10.95 3.98 9.65
C PHE A 76 10.76 4.74 10.97
N ARG A 77 10.89 4.06 12.11
CA ARG A 77 10.72 4.65 13.45
C ARG A 77 11.72 5.75 13.77
N LEU A 78 12.95 5.62 13.28
CA LEU A 78 13.96 6.69 13.40
C LEU A 78 13.57 7.93 12.59
N ARG A 79 12.97 7.76 11.43
CA ARG A 79 12.58 8.85 10.52
C ARG A 79 11.24 9.48 10.92
N PHE A 80 10.32 8.70 11.42
CA PHE A 80 8.96 9.10 11.79
C PHE A 80 8.60 8.66 13.22
N PRO A 81 9.29 9.20 14.25
CA PRO A 81 9.12 8.75 15.63
C PRO A 81 7.72 8.98 16.20
N GLY A 82 6.94 9.90 15.60
CA GLY A 82 5.55 10.18 15.99
C GLY A 82 4.50 9.33 15.27
N VAL A 83 4.89 8.46 14.32
CA VAL A 83 3.95 7.62 13.56
C VAL A 83 3.87 6.23 14.18
N PRO A 84 2.69 5.77 14.64
CA PRO A 84 2.52 4.40 15.11
C PRO A 84 2.88 3.39 14.01
N ALA A 85 3.76 2.43 14.34
CA ALA A 85 4.24 1.45 13.38
C ALA A 85 4.22 0.02 13.95
N GLN A 86 3.55 -0.90 13.23
CA GLN A 86 3.38 -2.30 13.59
C GLN A 86 4.24 -3.19 12.68
N CYS A 87 5.02 -4.11 13.30
CA CYS A 87 5.74 -5.15 12.57
C CYS A 87 4.83 -6.36 12.39
N SER A 88 4.26 -6.51 11.20
CA SER A 88 3.33 -7.60 10.88
C SER A 88 3.19 -7.80 9.38
N LEU A 89 2.87 -9.00 8.97
CA LEU A 89 2.35 -9.25 7.63
C LEU A 89 0.99 -8.53 7.44
N ALA A 90 0.74 -8.02 6.25
CA ALA A 90 -0.50 -7.28 5.95
C ALA A 90 -1.78 -8.08 6.23
N LEU A 91 -1.76 -9.40 6.01
CA LEU A 91 -2.90 -10.28 6.25
C LEU A 91 -3.05 -10.72 7.73
N GLU A 92 -1.98 -10.62 8.52
CA GLU A 92 -1.96 -11.03 9.92
C GLU A 92 -2.13 -9.86 10.89
N SER A 93 -1.99 -8.63 10.41
CA SER A 93 -2.14 -7.42 11.20
C SER A 93 -3.56 -7.28 11.77
N ASP A 94 -3.65 -6.86 13.02
CA ASP A 94 -4.90 -6.42 13.65
C ASP A 94 -5.30 -4.99 13.26
N TYR A 95 -4.43 -4.31 12.49
CA TYR A 95 -4.64 -2.92 12.08
C TYR A 95 -4.92 -1.99 13.26
N PHE A 96 -4.15 -2.17 14.34
CA PHE A 96 -4.27 -1.40 15.58
C PHE A 96 -5.68 -1.47 16.23
N GLY A 97 -6.48 -2.48 15.89
CA GLY A 97 -7.86 -2.65 16.38
C GLY A 97 -8.83 -1.55 15.95
N ARG A 98 -8.56 -0.85 14.82
CA ARG A 98 -9.33 0.34 14.42
C ARG A 98 -9.75 0.34 12.95
N LYS A 99 -10.61 1.30 12.59
CA LYS A 99 -10.99 1.62 11.21
C LYS A 99 -10.30 2.89 10.75
N PHE A 100 -10.10 3.01 9.44
CA PHE A 100 -9.39 4.12 8.81
C PHE A 100 -10.28 4.84 7.79
N GLY A 101 -10.05 6.14 7.62
CA GLY A 101 -10.67 6.90 6.56
C GLY A 101 -10.04 6.63 5.20
N ALA A 102 -8.77 6.20 5.19
CA ALA A 102 -8.09 5.81 3.96
C ALA A 102 -7.01 4.75 4.22
N ALA A 103 -6.64 4.04 3.15
CA ALA A 103 -5.52 3.08 3.13
C ALA A 103 -4.65 3.33 1.90
N ILE A 104 -3.37 2.96 2.00
CA ILE A 104 -2.44 3.02 0.88
C ILE A 104 -1.51 1.81 0.89
N ALA A 105 -1.24 1.21 -0.29
CA ALA A 105 -0.32 0.07 -0.45
C ALA A 105 0.47 0.22 -1.75
N ILE A 106 1.67 0.76 -1.68
CA ILE A 106 2.53 1.01 -2.83
C ILE A 106 3.61 -0.07 -2.92
N GLY A 107 3.64 -0.79 -4.04
CA GLY A 107 4.64 -1.82 -4.29
C GLY A 107 4.41 -3.14 -3.55
N LEU A 108 3.18 -3.44 -3.12
CA LEU A 108 2.87 -4.64 -2.33
C LEU A 108 2.11 -5.71 -3.11
N LEU A 109 1.00 -5.37 -3.76
CA LEU A 109 0.05 -6.38 -4.25
C LEU A 109 0.72 -7.44 -5.11
N PHE A 110 1.51 -7.03 -6.08
CA PHE A 110 2.16 -7.94 -7.02
C PHE A 110 3.25 -8.84 -6.40
N LEU A 111 3.62 -8.61 -5.13
CA LEU A 111 4.54 -9.45 -4.36
C LEU A 111 3.82 -10.63 -3.67
N LEU A 112 2.50 -10.63 -3.71
CA LEU A 112 1.63 -11.61 -3.05
C LEU A 112 1.14 -12.64 -4.06
N GLU A 113 0.87 -13.87 -3.58
CA GLU A 113 0.17 -14.87 -4.37
C GLU A 113 -1.27 -14.41 -4.67
N GLU A 114 -1.89 -14.96 -5.71
CA GLU A 114 -3.24 -14.57 -6.14
C GLU A 114 -4.26 -14.58 -4.99
N SER A 115 -4.30 -15.66 -4.22
CA SER A 115 -5.22 -15.77 -3.07
C SER A 115 -4.97 -14.73 -1.98
N GLU A 116 -3.70 -14.36 -1.77
CA GLU A 116 -3.33 -13.33 -0.81
C GLU A 116 -3.68 -11.92 -1.31
N GLN A 117 -3.55 -11.65 -2.62
CA GLN A 117 -4.00 -10.40 -3.22
C GLN A 117 -5.50 -10.22 -3.03
N VAL A 118 -6.30 -11.27 -3.33
CA VAL A 118 -7.75 -11.26 -3.10
C VAL A 118 -8.08 -11.02 -1.63
N ALA A 119 -7.44 -11.77 -0.73
CA ALA A 119 -7.65 -11.62 0.71
C ALA A 119 -7.31 -10.22 1.21
N LEU A 120 -6.20 -9.63 0.73
CA LEU A 120 -5.80 -8.28 1.12
C LEU A 120 -6.79 -7.21 0.67
N LEU A 121 -7.30 -7.28 -0.56
CA LEU A 121 -8.30 -6.34 -1.06
C LEU A 121 -9.59 -6.39 -0.23
N HIS A 122 -10.07 -7.59 0.15
CA HIS A 122 -11.19 -7.75 1.07
C HIS A 122 -10.87 -7.22 2.47
N ARG A 123 -9.67 -7.53 3.00
CA ARG A 123 -9.23 -7.07 4.32
C ARG A 123 -9.17 -5.55 4.40
N VAL A 124 -8.66 -4.89 3.35
CA VAL A 124 -8.65 -3.43 3.29
C VAL A 124 -10.07 -2.86 3.30
N SER A 125 -11.00 -3.47 2.58
CA SER A 125 -12.41 -3.06 2.67
C SER A 125 -12.97 -3.18 4.10
N GLU A 126 -12.63 -4.25 4.82
CA GLU A 126 -13.10 -4.44 6.20
C GLU A 126 -12.60 -3.34 7.15
N ILE A 127 -11.34 -2.93 7.02
CA ILE A 127 -10.73 -1.94 7.92
C ILE A 127 -11.04 -0.48 7.54
N LEU A 128 -11.62 -0.23 6.39
CA LEU A 128 -12.02 1.11 5.98
C LEU A 128 -13.41 1.47 6.52
N LEU A 129 -13.56 2.74 6.88
CA LEU A 129 -14.85 3.37 7.12
C LEU A 129 -15.69 3.39 5.83
N PRO A 130 -17.02 3.56 5.91
CA PRO A 130 -17.84 3.85 4.73
C PRO A 130 -17.26 5.04 3.94
N GLU A 131 -17.27 4.98 2.61
CA GLU A 131 -16.67 5.96 1.70
C GLU A 131 -15.15 6.12 1.83
N GLY A 132 -14.50 5.29 2.64
CA GLY A 132 -13.03 5.28 2.78
C GLY A 132 -12.33 5.03 1.45
N ARG A 133 -11.18 5.68 1.27
CA ARG A 133 -10.39 5.63 0.03
C ARG A 133 -9.26 4.62 0.15
N PHE A 134 -8.94 3.97 -0.95
CA PHE A 134 -7.76 3.11 -1.03
C PHE A 134 -6.97 3.40 -2.31
N LEU A 135 -5.66 3.67 -2.15
CA LEU A 135 -4.71 3.82 -3.24
C LEU A 135 -3.72 2.68 -3.23
N PHE A 136 -3.57 1.96 -4.33
CA PHE A 136 -2.58 0.89 -4.43
C PHE A 136 -1.97 0.79 -5.81
N THR A 137 -0.80 0.14 -5.91
CA THR A 137 -0.14 -0.13 -7.19
C THR A 137 -0.29 -1.59 -7.60
N ALA A 138 -0.69 -1.80 -8.85
CA ALA A 138 -0.63 -3.11 -9.51
C ALA A 138 -0.56 -2.90 -11.04
N PRO A 139 0.16 -3.75 -11.81
CA PRO A 139 0.16 -3.66 -13.27
C PRO A 139 -1.23 -3.89 -13.85
N ILE A 140 -1.49 -3.29 -15.02
CA ILE A 140 -2.76 -3.49 -15.75
C ILE A 140 -2.77 -4.76 -16.60
N GLU A 141 -1.58 -5.26 -16.95
CA GLU A 141 -1.37 -6.48 -17.71
C GLU A 141 -1.30 -7.69 -16.79
N THR A 142 -1.88 -8.81 -17.17
CA THR A 142 -1.71 -10.08 -16.47
C THR A 142 -0.33 -10.65 -16.77
N GLY A 143 0.38 -11.16 -15.77
CA GLY A 143 1.68 -11.77 -15.99
C GLY A 143 2.46 -12.05 -14.71
N THR A 144 3.60 -12.71 -14.89
CA THR A 144 4.57 -12.99 -13.84
C THR A 144 5.95 -12.49 -14.26
N TRP A 145 6.73 -12.00 -13.30
CA TRP A 145 8.11 -11.57 -13.53
C TRP A 145 8.93 -11.76 -12.24
N ARG A 146 10.23 -11.55 -12.33
CA ARG A 146 11.07 -11.54 -11.15
C ARG A 146 11.40 -10.10 -10.75
N ASP A 147 11.16 -9.79 -9.47
CA ASP A 147 11.58 -8.52 -8.88
C ASP A 147 13.12 -8.36 -9.00
N THR A 148 13.54 -7.24 -9.55
CA THR A 148 14.97 -6.99 -9.83
C THR A 148 15.80 -6.78 -8.56
N ALA A 149 15.19 -6.37 -7.46
CA ALA A 149 15.88 -6.12 -6.20
C ALA A 149 16.08 -7.40 -5.38
N THR A 150 15.07 -8.27 -5.35
CA THR A 150 15.02 -9.43 -4.47
C THR A 150 15.05 -10.78 -5.19
N GLY A 151 14.79 -10.78 -6.52
CA GLY A 151 14.61 -12.01 -7.31
C GLY A 151 13.30 -12.76 -7.00
N HIS A 152 12.45 -12.20 -6.11
CA HIS A 152 11.16 -12.78 -5.78
C HIS A 152 10.24 -12.82 -7.00
N GLU A 153 9.43 -13.88 -7.14
CA GLU A 153 8.43 -13.95 -8.21
C GLU A 153 7.28 -13.02 -7.90
N CYS A 154 7.02 -12.10 -8.82
CA CYS A 154 5.92 -11.15 -8.78
C CYS A 154 4.81 -11.58 -9.73
N ARG A 155 3.57 -11.19 -9.41
CA ARG A 155 2.39 -11.58 -10.19
C ARG A 155 1.39 -10.45 -10.29
N SER A 156 0.88 -10.21 -11.47
CA SER A 156 -0.26 -9.35 -11.71
C SER A 156 -1.46 -10.15 -12.20
N LEU A 157 -2.61 -9.89 -11.61
CA LEU A 157 -3.88 -10.48 -12.02
C LEU A 157 -4.48 -9.78 -13.25
N GLY A 158 -3.96 -8.58 -13.55
CA GLY A 158 -4.46 -7.73 -14.63
C GLY A 158 -5.69 -6.92 -14.22
N ARG A 159 -5.92 -5.82 -14.95
CA ARG A 159 -6.97 -4.83 -14.62
C ARG A 159 -8.36 -5.44 -14.49
N ALA A 160 -8.75 -6.32 -15.41
CA ALA A 160 -10.10 -6.88 -15.43
C ALA A 160 -10.38 -7.67 -14.14
N GLN A 161 -9.45 -8.52 -13.73
CA GLN A 161 -9.59 -9.31 -12.51
C GLN A 161 -9.52 -8.44 -11.25
N TYR A 162 -8.63 -7.45 -11.19
CA TYR A 162 -8.61 -6.50 -10.07
C TYR A 162 -9.94 -5.77 -9.91
N VAL A 163 -10.54 -5.28 -11.01
CA VAL A 163 -11.85 -4.61 -10.95
C VAL A 163 -12.94 -5.53 -10.38
N GLN A 164 -13.02 -6.78 -10.84
CA GLN A 164 -13.98 -7.76 -10.33
C GLN A 164 -13.80 -8.04 -8.83
N ILE A 165 -12.55 -8.21 -8.38
CA ILE A 165 -12.24 -8.42 -6.96
C ILE A 165 -12.64 -7.19 -6.13
N LEU A 166 -12.30 -5.99 -6.60
CA LEU A 166 -12.63 -4.73 -5.94
C LEU A 166 -14.15 -4.56 -5.79
N GLU A 167 -14.91 -4.82 -6.85
CA GLU A 167 -16.38 -4.77 -6.82
C GLU A 167 -16.95 -5.78 -5.81
N SER A 168 -16.43 -7.02 -5.79
CA SER A 168 -16.85 -8.04 -4.82
C SER A 168 -16.49 -7.66 -3.37
N ALA A 169 -15.38 -6.95 -3.17
CA ALA A 169 -14.97 -6.40 -1.88
C ALA A 169 -15.74 -5.14 -1.47
N GLY A 170 -16.62 -4.62 -2.34
CA GLY A 170 -17.44 -3.44 -2.08
C GLY A 170 -16.72 -2.12 -2.35
N PHE A 171 -15.79 -2.12 -3.31
CA PHE A 171 -15.17 -0.90 -3.83
C PHE A 171 -15.73 -0.51 -5.21
N CYS A 172 -15.68 0.77 -5.52
CA CYS A 172 -15.74 1.28 -6.89
C CYS A 172 -14.41 1.93 -7.27
N VAL A 173 -13.99 1.75 -8.52
CA VAL A 173 -12.79 2.41 -9.05
C VAL A 173 -13.14 3.86 -9.39
N ILE A 174 -12.46 4.83 -8.74
CA ILE A 174 -12.63 6.26 -8.99
C ILE A 174 -11.71 6.70 -10.12
N GLY A 175 -10.49 6.14 -10.16
CA GLY A 175 -9.52 6.48 -11.17
C GLY A 175 -8.32 5.56 -11.21
N THR A 176 -7.54 5.70 -12.27
CA THR A 176 -6.24 5.06 -12.40
C THR A 176 -5.22 6.11 -12.84
N HIS A 177 -4.00 5.99 -12.33
CA HIS A 177 -2.93 6.95 -12.62
C HIS A 177 -1.64 6.19 -12.92
N VAL A 178 -0.78 6.78 -13.73
CA VAL A 178 0.55 6.23 -14.04
C VAL A 178 1.59 7.20 -13.53
N ASP A 179 2.56 6.72 -12.76
CA ASP A 179 3.66 7.54 -12.28
C ASP A 179 4.83 7.60 -13.29
N GLU A 180 5.86 8.36 -12.96
CA GLU A 180 7.07 8.53 -13.77
C GLU A 180 7.88 7.23 -13.94
N GLY A 181 7.70 6.28 -13.01
CA GLY A 181 8.26 4.92 -13.07
C GLY A 181 7.39 3.94 -13.87
N LYS A 182 6.31 4.42 -14.51
CA LYS A 182 5.30 3.62 -15.22
C LYS A 182 4.53 2.63 -14.35
N ASN A 183 4.49 2.87 -13.04
CA ASN A 183 3.63 2.08 -12.15
C ASN A 183 2.19 2.56 -12.24
N ASN A 184 1.26 1.61 -12.34
CA ASN A 184 -0.17 1.91 -12.36
C ASN A 184 -0.70 1.97 -10.92
N HIS A 185 -1.38 3.05 -10.60
CA HIS A 185 -2.05 3.27 -9.33
C HIS A 185 -3.56 3.17 -9.54
N TYR A 186 -4.20 2.37 -8.72
CA TYR A 186 -5.66 2.26 -8.62
C TYR A 186 -6.13 3.10 -7.44
N ASP A 187 -7.03 4.03 -7.71
CA ASP A 187 -7.70 4.84 -6.72
C ASP A 187 -9.14 4.37 -6.62
N VAL A 188 -9.50 3.81 -5.46
CA VAL A 188 -10.79 3.20 -5.26
C VAL A 188 -11.47 3.72 -4.00
N GLN A 189 -12.78 3.68 -3.97
CA GLN A 189 -13.60 4.10 -2.84
C GLN A 189 -14.51 2.97 -2.39
N LYS A 190 -14.59 2.76 -1.08
CA LYS A 190 -15.55 1.84 -0.48
C LYS A 190 -16.96 2.39 -0.67
N VAL A 191 -17.82 1.59 -1.31
CA VAL A 191 -19.23 1.97 -1.49
C VAL A 191 -20.01 1.88 -0.19
N LEU A 192 -20.94 2.81 -0.01
CA LEU A 192 -21.95 2.67 1.03
C LEU A 192 -22.81 1.44 0.71
N ARG A 193 -22.80 0.44 1.58
CA ARG A 193 -23.85 -0.57 1.51
C ARG A 193 -25.12 0.09 2.05
N ALA A 194 -26.15 0.15 1.23
CA ALA A 194 -27.50 0.44 1.73
C ALA A 194 -27.84 -0.56 2.85
N PRO A 195 -28.46 -0.10 3.94
CA PRO A 195 -28.86 -0.97 5.05
C PRO A 195 -29.86 -2.05 4.62
#